data_4e7df0de6b185016d8b2e9263ba150d9
#
_entry.id   4e7df0de6b185016d8b2e9263ba150d9
#
_cell.length_a   1.000
_cell.length_b   1.000
_cell.length_c   1.000
_cell.angle_alpha   90.00
_cell.angle_beta   90.00
_cell.angle_gamma   90.00
#
_symmetry.space_group_name_H-M   'P 1'
#
loop_
_entity.id
_entity.type
_entity.pdbx_description
1 polymer ?
#
loop_
_entity_poly.entity_id
_entity_poly.type
_entity_poly.pdbx_seq_one_letter_code
_entity_poly.pdbx_strand_id
1 'polypeptide(L)'
;MLSRIKLPITLLSIILLISCASTPVARTSDLPVNFNTAISMLTNNLLIQIKNKQGMLDGFGQKNIVLEPFIDTKSHQVVKVSRQIEQIIFRETKKNFTDKFTIKRLIPENNTQANYVMHGVIVYEPYRENNKSFYHVISSVIDKNTSQVVAKSDVWISNKNLDYVTVTESPMVIQGSQSIAEEVVKLNIGAQTPSNYKRSLKVGALITQADTAYENKDYQAALRLYTQATKQQSFEKKKMMNVYSSLYRTNIHLGNLKAAEKVFGKLVALSIEEYNTLGVKFLFLVSKTNFDRKLKAEYPIWLRQIGKYFKKKNLCLNIVGHSSHTGKLQYNCRLSLDRAEAIQQKLQPYYYRVKTKSKSIGKAWKQNIVGSGSDNAQDAIDRRVEFKVVSCPVSDNLRKSQKIKSCVNSVSR
;
A
#
# COMPACT_ATOMS: atom_id res chain seq x y z
N MET A 1 -37.37 54.07 -64.30
CA MET A 1 -36.29 54.29 -63.31
C MET A 1 -36.53 53.32 -62.19
N LEU A 2 -35.83 52.21 -62.19
CA LEU A 2 -35.99 51.12 -61.23
C LEU A 2 -34.82 51.22 -60.22
N SER A 3 -35.13 51.60 -59.00
CA SER A 3 -34.20 51.63 -57.89
C SER A 3 -33.94 50.22 -57.32
N ARG A 4 -32.70 49.76 -57.37
CA ARG A 4 -32.27 48.46 -56.80
C ARG A 4 -31.97 48.66 -55.29
N ILE A 5 -32.74 48.02 -54.41
CA ILE A 5 -32.49 47.87 -53.00
C ILE A 5 -31.48 46.74 -52.79
N LYS A 6 -30.29 47.08 -52.24
CA LYS A 6 -29.30 46.08 -51.82
C LYS A 6 -29.57 45.75 -50.34
N LEU A 7 -29.89 44.48 -50.07
CA LEU A 7 -30.01 43.92 -48.73
C LEU A 7 -28.64 43.41 -48.27
N PRO A 8 -28.11 43.76 -47.08
CA PRO A 8 -26.89 43.16 -46.56
C PRO A 8 -27.20 41.83 -45.89
N ILE A 9 -26.52 40.78 -46.35
CA ILE A 9 -26.53 39.45 -45.71
C ILE A 9 -25.58 39.51 -44.51
N THR A 10 -26.13 39.61 -43.30
CA THR A 10 -25.38 39.45 -42.05
C THR A 10 -25.20 37.95 -41.77
N LEU A 11 -23.96 37.49 -41.92
CA LEU A 11 -23.55 36.14 -41.58
C LEU A 11 -23.52 35.99 -40.04
N LEU A 12 -24.52 35.34 -39.48
CA LEU A 12 -24.59 35.04 -38.04
C LEU A 12 -23.71 33.81 -37.72
N SER A 13 -22.47 34.04 -37.30
CA SER A 13 -21.56 33.00 -36.84
C SER A 13 -22.03 32.47 -35.50
N ILE A 14 -22.70 31.33 -35.49
CA ILE A 14 -23.03 30.58 -34.24
C ILE A 14 -21.76 29.89 -33.79
N ILE A 15 -21.09 30.49 -32.77
CA ILE A 15 -20.01 29.85 -32.02
C ILE A 15 -20.65 28.83 -31.08
N LEU A 16 -20.60 27.56 -31.47
CA LEU A 16 -20.90 26.42 -30.59
C LEU A 16 -19.79 26.32 -29.53
N LEU A 17 -20.01 26.93 -28.36
CA LEU A 17 -19.24 26.66 -27.17
C LEU A 17 -19.52 25.21 -26.72
N ILE A 18 -18.67 24.27 -27.14
CA ILE A 18 -18.65 22.92 -26.58
C ILE A 18 -18.09 23.07 -25.18
N SER A 19 -18.98 23.30 -24.22
CA SER A 19 -18.69 23.16 -22.81
C SER A 19 -18.37 21.68 -22.57
N CYS A 20 -17.08 21.35 -22.38
CA CYS A 20 -16.69 20.07 -21.79
C CYS A 20 -17.17 20.09 -20.34
N ALA A 21 -18.44 19.78 -20.13
CA ALA A 21 -18.96 19.45 -18.82
C ALA A 21 -18.28 18.13 -18.40
N SER A 22 -17.28 18.21 -17.54
CA SER A 22 -16.78 17.03 -16.82
C SER A 22 -17.96 16.43 -16.07
N THR A 23 -18.48 15.32 -16.54
CA THR A 23 -19.52 14.55 -15.83
C THR A 23 -19.03 14.28 -14.43
N PRO A 24 -19.73 14.72 -13.39
CA PRO A 24 -19.31 14.46 -12.02
C PRO A 24 -19.23 12.94 -11.84
N VAL A 25 -18.13 12.47 -11.26
CA VAL A 25 -17.98 11.06 -10.89
C VAL A 25 -19.14 10.73 -9.96
N ALA A 26 -20.03 9.86 -10.40
CA ALA A 26 -21.17 9.43 -9.59
C ALA A 26 -20.64 8.74 -8.35
N ARG A 27 -20.82 9.39 -7.17
CA ARG A 27 -20.45 8.78 -5.89
C ARG A 27 -21.42 7.65 -5.61
N THR A 28 -20.90 6.50 -5.28
CA THR A 28 -21.70 5.29 -5.08
C THR A 28 -22.45 5.29 -3.74
N SER A 29 -21.89 5.95 -2.72
CA SER A 29 -22.52 6.13 -1.42
C SER A 29 -21.88 7.32 -0.70
N ASP A 30 -22.71 8.26 -0.25
CA ASP A 30 -22.26 9.35 0.59
C ASP A 30 -22.09 8.91 2.07
N LEU A 31 -22.64 7.73 2.45
CA LEU A 31 -22.58 7.18 3.79
C LEU A 31 -21.76 5.88 3.82
N PRO A 32 -21.02 5.64 4.92
CA PRO A 32 -20.36 4.35 5.13
C PRO A 32 -21.37 3.20 5.22
N VAL A 33 -21.21 2.20 4.36
CA VAL A 33 -22.05 0.99 4.33
C VAL A 33 -21.24 -0.25 4.67
N ASN A 34 -21.90 -1.40 4.87
CA ASN A 34 -21.18 -2.64 5.16
C ASN A 34 -20.27 -3.06 4.00
N PHE A 35 -19.19 -3.80 4.30
CA PHE A 35 -18.13 -4.17 3.38
C PHE A 35 -18.64 -4.80 2.07
N ASN A 36 -19.51 -5.81 2.17
CA ASN A 36 -19.99 -6.51 0.98
C ASN A 36 -20.81 -5.58 0.08
N THR A 37 -21.71 -4.81 0.67
CA THR A 37 -22.54 -3.83 -0.05
C THR A 37 -21.65 -2.76 -0.70
N ALA A 38 -20.68 -2.22 0.03
CA ALA A 38 -19.75 -1.21 -0.48
C ALA A 38 -19.04 -1.69 -1.74
N ILE A 39 -18.42 -2.88 -1.70
CA ILE A 39 -17.65 -3.40 -2.84
C ILE A 39 -18.56 -3.82 -4.00
N SER A 40 -19.76 -4.34 -3.73
CA SER A 40 -20.76 -4.59 -4.78
C SER A 40 -21.17 -3.30 -5.50
N MET A 41 -21.44 -2.22 -4.75
CA MET A 41 -21.75 -0.88 -5.32
C MET A 41 -20.59 -0.34 -6.15
N LEU A 42 -19.35 -0.39 -5.62
CA LEU A 42 -18.14 0.02 -6.33
C LEU A 42 -18.02 -0.70 -7.68
N THR A 43 -18.17 -2.03 -7.65
CA THR A 43 -18.04 -2.88 -8.85
C THR A 43 -19.09 -2.54 -9.89
N ASN A 44 -20.37 -2.48 -9.49
CA ASN A 44 -21.47 -2.18 -10.40
C ASN A 44 -21.32 -0.80 -11.05
N ASN A 45 -20.93 0.22 -10.25
CA ASN A 45 -20.73 1.56 -10.76
C ASN A 45 -19.60 1.63 -11.79
N LEU A 46 -18.43 1.00 -11.52
CA LEU A 46 -17.31 0.96 -12.47
C LEU A 46 -17.73 0.28 -13.80
N LEU A 47 -18.39 -0.87 -13.72
CA LEU A 47 -18.77 -1.64 -14.91
C LEU A 47 -19.87 -0.96 -15.72
N ILE A 48 -20.83 -0.27 -15.08
CA ILE A 48 -21.83 0.55 -15.76
C ILE A 48 -21.16 1.71 -16.51
N GLN A 49 -20.19 2.39 -15.91
CA GLN A 49 -19.47 3.47 -16.59
C GLN A 49 -18.75 3.00 -17.84
N ILE A 50 -18.08 1.83 -17.81
CA ILE A 50 -17.42 1.24 -18.97
C ILE A 50 -18.46 0.87 -20.01
N LYS A 51 -19.55 0.19 -19.63
CA LYS A 51 -20.64 -0.21 -20.53
C LYS A 51 -21.24 0.98 -21.26
N ASN A 52 -21.47 2.09 -20.57
CA ASN A 52 -22.09 3.30 -21.14
C ASN A 52 -21.15 4.05 -22.10
N LYS A 53 -19.82 3.89 -21.94
CA LYS A 53 -18.83 4.45 -22.89
C LYS A 53 -18.68 3.63 -24.17
N GLN A 54 -19.07 2.36 -24.15
CA GLN A 54 -19.08 1.51 -25.33
C GLN A 54 -20.22 1.98 -26.26
N GLY A 55 -19.88 2.76 -27.28
CA GLY A 55 -20.83 3.18 -28.29
C GLY A 55 -21.34 2.00 -29.12
N MET A 56 -22.41 2.21 -29.93
CA MET A 56 -22.98 1.17 -30.79
C MET A 56 -21.98 0.55 -31.80
N LEU A 57 -20.82 1.18 -32.00
CA LEU A 57 -19.76 0.75 -32.93
C LEU A 57 -18.63 -0.07 -32.28
N ASP A 58 -18.60 -0.17 -30.95
CA ASP A 58 -17.59 -0.97 -30.24
C ASP A 58 -17.94 -2.47 -30.25
N GLY A 59 -17.81 -3.10 -31.37
CA GLY A 59 -17.85 -4.53 -31.67
C GLY A 59 -18.62 -5.45 -30.73
N PHE A 60 -19.47 -6.30 -31.28
CA PHE A 60 -20.11 -7.40 -30.53
C PHE A 60 -19.02 -8.29 -29.90
N GLY A 61 -18.94 -8.36 -28.59
CA GLY A 61 -18.05 -9.28 -27.88
C GLY A 61 -17.78 -8.89 -26.45
N GLN A 62 -17.48 -9.91 -25.66
CA GLN A 62 -17.14 -9.77 -24.26
C GLN A 62 -15.74 -9.11 -24.13
N LYS A 63 -15.60 -8.11 -23.27
CA LYS A 63 -14.34 -7.42 -23.02
C LYS A 63 -13.63 -8.02 -21.79
N ASN A 64 -12.32 -8.18 -21.91
CA ASN A 64 -11.49 -8.73 -20.86
C ASN A 64 -10.97 -7.62 -19.93
N ILE A 65 -11.23 -7.74 -18.65
CA ILE A 65 -10.69 -6.87 -17.61
C ILE A 65 -9.69 -7.67 -16.79
N VAL A 66 -8.52 -7.12 -16.52
CA VAL A 66 -7.60 -7.66 -15.51
C VAL A 66 -7.67 -6.83 -14.26
N LEU A 67 -7.70 -7.51 -13.13
CA LEU A 67 -7.73 -6.89 -11.81
C LEU A 67 -6.33 -6.92 -11.20
N GLU A 68 -5.72 -5.74 -11.05
CA GLU A 68 -4.54 -5.54 -10.21
C GLU A 68 -4.98 -5.56 -8.74
N PRO A 69 -4.27 -6.28 -7.84
CA PRO A 69 -4.67 -6.32 -6.44
C PRO A 69 -4.76 -4.93 -5.82
N PHE A 70 -5.81 -4.70 -5.03
CA PHE A 70 -5.92 -3.49 -4.23
C PHE A 70 -4.81 -3.45 -3.18
N ILE A 71 -4.20 -2.30 -2.98
CA ILE A 71 -3.14 -2.11 -1.99
C ILE A 71 -3.60 -1.18 -0.86
N ASP A 72 -3.13 -1.44 0.34
CA ASP A 72 -3.25 -0.51 1.46
C ASP A 72 -2.26 0.65 1.27
N THR A 73 -2.74 1.89 1.34
CA THR A 73 -1.92 3.08 1.06
C THR A 73 -0.86 3.37 2.12
N LYS A 74 -1.04 2.87 3.34
CA LYS A 74 -0.08 3.10 4.44
C LYS A 74 1.07 2.09 4.45
N SER A 75 0.80 0.84 4.11
CA SER A 75 1.80 -0.22 4.03
C SER A 75 2.28 -0.49 2.61
N HIS A 76 1.56 0.00 1.59
CA HIS A 76 1.78 -0.27 0.17
C HIS A 76 1.82 -1.75 -0.19
N GLN A 77 1.08 -2.57 0.57
CA GLN A 77 1.08 -4.03 0.44
C GLN A 77 -0.33 -4.54 0.13
N VAL A 78 -0.38 -5.71 -0.51
CA VAL A 78 -1.61 -6.49 -0.64
C VAL A 78 -1.90 -7.13 0.71
N VAL A 79 -3.10 -6.93 1.22
CA VAL A 79 -3.58 -7.45 2.50
C VAL A 79 -4.73 -8.43 2.28
N LYS A 80 -5.08 -9.24 3.26
CA LYS A 80 -6.13 -10.26 3.09
C LYS A 80 -7.48 -9.67 2.69
N VAL A 81 -7.84 -8.48 3.19
CA VAL A 81 -9.05 -7.80 2.73
C VAL A 81 -9.02 -7.47 1.24
N SER A 82 -7.84 -7.25 0.63
CA SER A 82 -7.70 -7.07 -0.82
C SER A 82 -8.22 -8.30 -1.60
N ARG A 83 -7.98 -9.50 -1.06
CA ARG A 83 -8.50 -10.75 -1.65
C ARG A 83 -10.01 -10.92 -1.49
N GLN A 84 -10.56 -10.42 -0.38
CA GLN A 84 -12.02 -10.38 -0.19
C GLN A 84 -12.69 -9.41 -1.16
N ILE A 85 -12.08 -8.23 -1.38
CA ILE A 85 -12.52 -7.27 -2.42
C ILE A 85 -12.54 -7.95 -3.80
N GLU A 86 -11.44 -8.61 -4.16
CA GLU A 86 -11.28 -9.32 -5.43
C GLU A 86 -12.38 -10.37 -5.65
N GLN A 87 -12.67 -11.19 -4.62
CA GLN A 87 -13.73 -12.21 -4.68
C GLN A 87 -15.12 -11.60 -4.90
N ILE A 88 -15.41 -10.47 -4.26
CA ILE A 88 -16.69 -9.77 -4.45
C ILE A 88 -16.78 -9.21 -5.88
N ILE A 89 -15.71 -8.57 -6.38
CA ILE A 89 -15.65 -8.04 -7.75
C ILE A 89 -15.91 -9.17 -8.78
N PHE A 90 -15.26 -10.32 -8.62
CA PHE A 90 -15.49 -11.46 -9.52
C PHE A 90 -16.94 -11.96 -9.47
N ARG A 91 -17.49 -12.11 -8.27
CA ARG A 91 -18.88 -12.55 -8.06
C ARG A 91 -19.88 -11.59 -8.68
N GLU A 92 -19.76 -10.29 -8.43
CA GLU A 92 -20.68 -9.26 -8.96
C GLU A 92 -20.56 -9.16 -10.49
N THR A 93 -19.36 -9.24 -11.05
CA THR A 93 -19.17 -9.26 -12.52
C THR A 93 -19.86 -10.47 -13.14
N LYS A 94 -19.65 -11.66 -12.57
CA LYS A 94 -20.29 -12.89 -13.05
C LYS A 94 -21.82 -12.84 -12.94
N LYS A 95 -22.34 -12.23 -11.88
CA LYS A 95 -23.80 -12.14 -11.65
C LYS A 95 -24.48 -11.15 -12.58
N ASN A 96 -23.89 -9.96 -12.78
CA ASN A 96 -24.59 -8.82 -13.37
C ASN A 96 -24.11 -8.43 -14.77
N PHE A 97 -22.93 -8.92 -15.21
CA PHE A 97 -22.24 -8.45 -16.43
C PHE A 97 -21.59 -9.57 -17.26
N THR A 98 -22.00 -10.83 -17.05
CA THR A 98 -21.35 -11.99 -17.67
C THR A 98 -21.41 -11.98 -19.19
N ASP A 99 -22.39 -11.29 -19.79
CA ASP A 99 -22.54 -11.11 -21.23
C ASP A 99 -21.62 -10.03 -21.82
N LYS A 100 -21.10 -9.13 -20.98
CA LYS A 100 -20.32 -7.94 -21.38
C LYS A 100 -18.85 -8.02 -20.98
N PHE A 101 -18.55 -8.55 -19.78
CA PHE A 101 -17.22 -8.52 -19.22
C PHE A 101 -16.79 -9.89 -18.65
N THR A 102 -15.53 -10.25 -18.93
CA THR A 102 -14.78 -11.21 -18.12
C THR A 102 -13.78 -10.46 -17.25
N ILE A 103 -13.68 -10.82 -15.97
CA ILE A 103 -12.68 -10.27 -15.09
C ILE A 103 -11.81 -11.37 -14.52
N LYS A 104 -10.48 -11.20 -14.59
CA LYS A 104 -9.47 -12.14 -14.12
C LYS A 104 -8.36 -11.42 -13.37
N ARG A 105 -7.60 -12.14 -12.56
CA ARG A 105 -6.39 -11.59 -11.93
C ARG A 105 -5.40 -11.08 -12.98
N LEU A 106 -4.69 -10.01 -12.63
CA LEU A 106 -3.56 -9.52 -13.40
C LEU A 106 -2.39 -10.51 -13.28
N ILE A 107 -2.26 -11.41 -14.24
CA ILE A 107 -1.10 -12.28 -14.44
C ILE A 107 -0.59 -12.08 -15.87
N PRO A 108 0.64 -12.47 -16.22
CA PRO A 108 1.21 -12.20 -17.55
C PRO A 108 0.30 -12.62 -18.71
N GLU A 109 -0.27 -13.83 -18.66
CA GLU A 109 -1.13 -14.40 -19.69
C GLU A 109 -2.42 -13.59 -19.85
N ASN A 110 -3.09 -13.26 -18.75
CA ASN A 110 -4.34 -12.48 -18.78
C ASN A 110 -4.07 -11.03 -19.21
N ASN A 111 -2.92 -10.47 -18.83
CA ASN A 111 -2.55 -9.11 -19.19
C ASN A 111 -2.42 -8.93 -20.69
N THR A 112 -1.91 -9.91 -21.43
CA THR A 112 -1.78 -9.81 -22.90
C THR A 112 -3.13 -9.65 -23.60
N GLN A 113 -4.16 -10.30 -23.09
CA GLN A 113 -5.51 -10.35 -23.68
C GLN A 113 -6.47 -9.29 -23.13
N ALA A 114 -6.05 -8.51 -22.15
CA ALA A 114 -6.92 -7.54 -21.48
C ALA A 114 -7.19 -6.31 -22.33
N ASN A 115 -8.45 -5.87 -22.36
CA ASN A 115 -8.87 -4.58 -22.88
C ASN A 115 -8.73 -3.49 -21.81
N TYR A 116 -9.04 -3.84 -20.55
CA TYR A 116 -9.06 -2.91 -19.44
C TYR A 116 -8.25 -3.43 -18.26
N VAL A 117 -7.76 -2.51 -17.43
CA VAL A 117 -7.16 -2.80 -16.13
C VAL A 117 -7.97 -2.10 -15.06
N MET A 118 -8.45 -2.87 -14.09
CA MET A 118 -9.08 -2.34 -12.87
C MET A 118 -8.07 -2.45 -11.74
N HIS A 119 -7.89 -1.38 -10.99
CA HIS A 119 -7.07 -1.36 -9.79
C HIS A 119 -7.67 -0.43 -8.74
N GLY A 120 -7.15 -0.50 -7.53
CA GLY A 120 -7.62 0.38 -6.47
C GLY A 120 -6.72 0.39 -5.26
N VAL A 121 -7.11 1.23 -4.33
CA VAL A 121 -6.42 1.42 -3.05
C VAL A 121 -7.41 1.37 -1.90
N ILE A 122 -6.89 1.02 -0.73
CA ILE A 122 -7.63 1.01 0.53
C ILE A 122 -6.96 2.04 1.44
N VAL A 123 -7.75 3.00 1.94
CA VAL A 123 -7.29 4.07 2.82
C VAL A 123 -8.09 3.99 4.13
N TYR A 124 -7.45 4.20 5.27
CA TYR A 124 -8.15 4.44 6.54
C TYR A 124 -7.96 5.89 6.91
N GLU A 125 -9.03 6.69 6.79
CA GLU A 125 -8.98 8.15 6.92
C GLU A 125 -10.24 8.74 7.55
N PRO A 126 -10.19 9.99 8.06
CA PRO A 126 -11.36 10.67 8.61
C PRO A 126 -12.45 10.84 7.55
N TYR A 127 -13.68 10.53 7.93
CA TYR A 127 -14.87 10.79 7.12
C TYR A 127 -15.33 12.24 7.32
N ARG A 128 -15.79 12.87 6.25
CA ARG A 128 -15.97 14.33 6.08
C ARG A 128 -16.60 15.08 7.24
N GLU A 129 -17.56 14.52 7.96
CA GLU A 129 -18.41 15.29 8.87
C GLU A 129 -18.21 14.97 10.36
N ASN A 130 -17.59 13.83 10.71
CA ASN A 130 -17.70 13.31 12.08
C ASN A 130 -16.38 13.12 12.81
N ASN A 131 -15.23 13.48 12.24
CA ASN A 131 -13.89 13.11 12.75
C ASN A 131 -13.69 11.60 13.04
N LYS A 132 -14.69 10.76 12.68
CA LYS A 132 -14.57 9.30 12.75
C LYS A 132 -13.86 8.81 11.49
N SER A 133 -12.87 7.94 11.67
CA SER A 133 -12.18 7.32 10.54
C SER A 133 -12.91 6.06 10.09
N PHE A 134 -12.96 5.87 8.77
CA PHE A 134 -13.52 4.71 8.11
C PHE A 134 -12.56 4.22 7.02
N TYR A 135 -12.77 3.02 6.55
CA TYR A 135 -12.07 2.53 5.37
C TYR A 135 -12.72 3.12 4.13
N HIS A 136 -11.89 3.70 3.28
CA HIS A 136 -12.25 4.27 1.99
C HIS A 136 -11.59 3.44 0.90
N VAL A 137 -12.36 2.88 -0.01
CA VAL A 137 -11.87 2.11 -1.15
C VAL A 137 -12.10 2.93 -2.40
N ILE A 138 -11.00 3.24 -3.10
CA ILE A 138 -11.00 4.03 -4.34
C ILE A 138 -10.50 3.14 -5.46
N SER A 139 -11.21 3.11 -6.58
CA SER A 139 -10.84 2.30 -7.74
C SER A 139 -11.01 3.06 -9.05
N SER A 140 -10.16 2.71 -10.01
CA SER A 140 -10.20 3.22 -11.38
C SER A 140 -10.06 2.08 -12.39
N VAL A 141 -10.62 2.29 -13.57
CA VAL A 141 -10.44 1.40 -14.71
C VAL A 141 -9.74 2.15 -15.83
N ILE A 142 -8.72 1.52 -16.38
CA ILE A 142 -7.86 2.06 -17.44
C ILE A 142 -8.12 1.29 -18.72
N ASP A 143 -8.36 1.99 -19.82
CA ASP A 143 -8.32 1.41 -21.15
C ASP A 143 -6.85 1.19 -21.57
N LYS A 144 -6.49 -0.05 -21.88
CA LYS A 144 -5.10 -0.40 -22.23
C LYS A 144 -4.63 0.14 -23.57
N ASN A 145 -5.54 0.35 -24.51
CA ASN A 145 -5.21 0.86 -25.83
C ASN A 145 -4.87 2.34 -25.76
N THR A 146 -5.76 3.12 -25.14
CA THR A 146 -5.61 4.57 -25.02
C THR A 146 -4.77 5.01 -23.84
N SER A 147 -4.58 4.15 -22.83
CA SER A 147 -3.95 4.46 -21.55
C SER A 147 -4.67 5.55 -20.75
N GLN A 148 -5.96 5.70 -20.96
CA GLN A 148 -6.81 6.68 -20.29
C GLN A 148 -7.64 6.05 -19.17
N VAL A 149 -7.92 6.82 -18.12
CA VAL A 149 -8.92 6.46 -17.11
C VAL A 149 -10.31 6.51 -17.77
N VAL A 150 -11.03 5.39 -17.77
CA VAL A 150 -12.36 5.29 -18.38
C VAL A 150 -13.50 5.17 -17.39
N ALA A 151 -13.22 4.72 -16.17
CA ALA A 151 -14.17 4.68 -15.08
C ALA A 151 -13.47 4.94 -13.73
N LYS A 152 -14.21 5.51 -12.79
CA LYS A 152 -13.74 5.77 -11.44
C LYS A 152 -14.89 5.68 -10.45
N SER A 153 -14.64 5.10 -9.28
CA SER A 153 -15.63 5.02 -8.20
C SER A 153 -14.92 4.88 -6.86
N ASP A 154 -15.60 5.30 -5.82
CA ASP A 154 -15.15 5.16 -4.44
C ASP A 154 -16.30 4.81 -3.51
N VAL A 155 -16.00 4.16 -2.40
CA VAL A 155 -16.97 3.76 -1.38
C VAL A 155 -16.38 3.81 0.02
N TRP A 156 -17.21 4.13 1.00
CA TRP A 156 -16.87 4.13 2.41
C TRP A 156 -17.43 2.90 3.11
N ILE A 157 -16.62 2.27 3.98
CA ILE A 157 -16.94 1.00 4.65
C ILE A 157 -17.09 1.25 6.13
N SER A 158 -18.27 0.88 6.67
CA SER A 158 -18.63 1.04 8.09
C SER A 158 -18.01 -0.01 9.02
N ASN A 159 -17.55 -1.15 8.48
CA ASN A 159 -16.89 -2.19 9.26
C ASN A 159 -15.60 -1.67 9.89
N LYS A 160 -15.44 -1.88 11.19
CA LYS A 160 -14.27 -1.41 11.94
C LYS A 160 -13.05 -2.33 11.83
N ASN A 161 -13.26 -3.61 11.55
CA ASN A 161 -12.24 -4.65 11.58
C ASN A 161 -12.16 -5.37 10.24
N LEU A 162 -11.31 -4.87 9.33
CA LEU A 162 -10.96 -5.56 8.10
C LEU A 162 -9.66 -6.35 8.30
N ASP A 163 -9.48 -7.47 7.59
CA ASP A 163 -8.26 -8.28 7.74
C ASP A 163 -7.07 -7.65 6.99
N TYR A 164 -6.27 -6.92 7.75
CA TYR A 164 -5.08 -6.19 7.26
C TYR A 164 -3.77 -6.98 7.36
N VAL A 165 -3.83 -8.28 7.63
CA VAL A 165 -2.64 -9.14 7.55
C VAL A 165 -2.16 -9.15 6.10
N THR A 166 -0.87 -8.86 5.90
CA THR A 166 -0.27 -8.89 4.55
C THR A 166 -0.26 -10.31 3.99
N VAL A 167 -0.58 -10.46 2.72
CA VAL A 167 -0.70 -11.77 2.05
C VAL A 167 0.57 -12.60 2.19
N THR A 168 1.73 -11.97 2.08
CA THR A 168 3.04 -12.62 2.18
C THR A 168 3.69 -12.47 3.56
N GLU A 169 2.93 -12.07 4.59
CA GLU A 169 3.41 -11.93 5.97
C GLU A 169 4.70 -11.11 6.10
N SER A 170 4.77 -9.99 5.38
CA SER A 170 5.95 -9.12 5.35
C SER A 170 6.48 -8.77 6.75
N PRO A 171 7.80 -8.90 6.99
CA PRO A 171 8.43 -8.49 8.26
C PRO A 171 8.59 -6.98 8.39
N MET A 172 8.30 -6.23 7.31
CA MET A 172 8.55 -4.80 7.25
C MET A 172 7.30 -3.98 6.97
N VAL A 173 7.34 -2.73 7.37
CA VAL A 173 6.43 -1.68 6.92
C VAL A 173 7.15 -0.90 5.83
N ILE A 174 6.58 -0.90 4.63
CA ILE A 174 7.14 -0.16 3.50
C ILE A 174 6.60 1.27 3.56
N GLN A 175 7.48 2.20 3.86
CA GLN A 175 7.19 3.63 3.90
C GLN A 175 7.70 4.31 2.62
N GLY A 176 7.27 5.53 2.37
CA GLY A 176 7.79 6.34 1.27
C GLY A 176 6.72 7.10 0.49
N SER A 177 7.10 7.63 -0.67
CA SER A 177 6.25 8.41 -1.56
C SER A 177 5.09 7.57 -2.13
N GLN A 178 4.15 8.22 -2.76
CA GLN A 178 2.97 7.62 -3.39
C GLN A 178 3.34 6.53 -4.42
N SER A 179 2.57 5.44 -4.47
CA SER A 179 2.71 4.40 -5.49
C SER A 179 2.03 4.82 -6.80
N ILE A 180 2.37 4.16 -7.92
CA ILE A 180 1.70 4.39 -9.21
C ILE A 180 0.19 4.10 -9.10
N ALA A 181 -0.21 3.09 -8.33
CA ALA A 181 -1.63 2.80 -8.12
C ALA A 181 -2.35 3.97 -7.40
N GLU A 182 -1.71 4.55 -6.36
CA GLU A 182 -2.24 5.73 -5.67
C GLU A 182 -2.28 6.98 -6.56
N GLU A 183 -1.32 7.12 -7.47
CA GLU A 183 -1.30 8.20 -8.44
C GLU A 183 -2.46 8.06 -9.44
N VAL A 184 -2.64 6.87 -10.00
CA VAL A 184 -3.65 6.62 -11.03
C VAL A 184 -5.08 6.72 -10.50
N VAL A 185 -5.38 6.25 -9.26
CA VAL A 185 -6.74 6.40 -8.71
C VAL A 185 -7.12 7.85 -8.43
N LYS A 186 -6.15 8.77 -8.39
CA LYS A 186 -6.41 10.21 -8.24
C LYS A 186 -6.70 10.92 -9.57
N LEU A 187 -6.34 10.30 -10.69
CA LEU A 187 -6.60 10.89 -12.02
C LEU A 187 -8.10 11.02 -12.29
N ASN A 188 -8.46 12.03 -13.06
CA ASN A 188 -9.82 12.20 -13.55
C ASN A 188 -10.10 11.27 -14.76
N ILE A 189 -11.38 10.97 -14.99
CA ILE A 189 -11.81 10.26 -16.19
C ILE A 189 -11.36 11.05 -17.43
N GLY A 190 -10.78 10.34 -18.41
CA GLY A 190 -10.17 10.92 -19.62
C GLY A 190 -8.68 11.25 -19.46
N ALA A 191 -8.14 11.33 -18.26
CA ALA A 191 -6.72 11.60 -18.04
C ALA A 191 -5.83 10.42 -18.46
N GLN A 192 -4.63 10.75 -18.96
CA GLN A 192 -3.61 9.77 -19.35
C GLN A 192 -2.89 9.23 -18.09
N THR A 193 -2.61 7.94 -18.11
CA THR A 193 -1.78 7.32 -17.07
C THR A 193 -0.32 7.77 -17.19
N PRO A 194 0.47 7.74 -16.08
CA PRO A 194 1.90 8.02 -16.11
C PRO A 194 2.65 7.17 -17.15
N SER A 195 3.69 7.70 -17.77
CA SER A 195 4.46 7.04 -18.83
C SER A 195 5.05 5.67 -18.43
N ASN A 196 5.33 5.50 -17.13
CA ASN A 196 5.85 4.25 -16.56
C ASN A 196 4.75 3.23 -16.19
N TYR A 197 3.47 3.58 -16.31
CA TYR A 197 2.33 2.74 -15.89
C TYR A 197 2.34 1.36 -16.59
N LYS A 198 2.44 1.34 -17.93
CA LYS A 198 2.44 0.05 -18.69
C LYS A 198 3.58 -0.89 -18.24
N ARG A 199 4.73 -0.32 -17.89
CA ARG A 199 5.88 -1.09 -17.40
C ARG A 199 5.64 -1.59 -15.98
N SER A 200 5.09 -0.74 -15.11
CA SER A 200 4.68 -1.13 -13.76
C SER A 200 3.66 -2.27 -13.79
N LEU A 201 2.72 -2.24 -14.72
CA LEU A 201 1.70 -3.27 -14.90
C LEU A 201 2.29 -4.64 -15.28
N LYS A 202 3.28 -4.69 -16.20
CA LYS A 202 3.98 -5.95 -16.55
C LYS A 202 4.63 -6.61 -15.35
N VAL A 203 5.24 -5.80 -14.51
CA VAL A 203 5.88 -6.29 -13.29
C VAL A 203 4.84 -6.66 -12.23
N GLY A 204 3.78 -5.88 -12.10
CA GLY A 204 2.65 -6.18 -11.23
C GLY A 204 2.04 -7.55 -11.55
N ALA A 205 1.95 -7.90 -12.83
CA ALA A 205 1.46 -9.20 -13.27
C ALA A 205 2.32 -10.37 -12.73
N LEU A 206 3.64 -10.26 -12.82
CA LEU A 206 4.56 -11.26 -12.26
C LEU A 206 4.44 -11.36 -10.74
N ILE A 207 4.32 -10.23 -10.05
CA ILE A 207 4.15 -10.19 -8.59
C ILE A 207 2.83 -10.86 -8.20
N THR A 208 1.72 -10.54 -8.87
CA THR A 208 0.40 -11.14 -8.60
C THR A 208 0.42 -12.66 -8.81
N GLN A 209 1.10 -13.14 -9.85
CA GLN A 209 1.27 -14.57 -10.09
C GLN A 209 2.10 -15.23 -8.98
N ALA A 210 3.18 -14.56 -8.55
CA ALA A 210 4.03 -15.03 -7.45
C ALA A 210 3.29 -15.05 -6.12
N ASP A 211 2.49 -14.00 -5.81
CA ASP A 211 1.65 -13.95 -4.61
C ASP A 211 0.64 -15.09 -4.62
N THR A 212 0.02 -15.37 -5.77
CA THR A 212 -0.92 -16.50 -5.92
C THR A 212 -0.24 -17.83 -5.65
N ALA A 213 0.97 -18.05 -6.17
CA ALA A 213 1.74 -19.27 -5.89
C ALA A 213 2.10 -19.38 -4.40
N TYR A 214 2.47 -18.25 -3.77
CA TYR A 214 2.76 -18.21 -2.34
C TYR A 214 1.52 -18.54 -1.49
N GLU A 215 0.35 -17.99 -1.81
CA GLU A 215 -0.91 -18.27 -1.13
C GLU A 215 -1.32 -19.74 -1.26
N ASN A 216 -1.04 -20.35 -2.42
CA ASN A 216 -1.24 -21.78 -2.67
C ASN A 216 -0.16 -22.67 -2.04
N LYS A 217 0.79 -22.09 -1.29
CA LYS A 217 1.95 -22.76 -0.67
C LYS A 217 2.92 -23.40 -1.68
N ASP A 218 2.82 -23.07 -2.97
CA ASP A 218 3.84 -23.40 -3.98
C ASP A 218 4.99 -22.40 -3.87
N TYR A 219 5.78 -22.56 -2.81
CA TYR A 219 6.89 -21.67 -2.52
C TYR A 219 8.03 -21.77 -3.56
N GLN A 220 8.14 -22.90 -4.28
CA GLN A 220 9.13 -23.04 -5.34
C GLN A 220 8.75 -22.20 -6.57
N ALA A 221 7.48 -22.25 -7.00
CA ALA A 221 6.99 -21.37 -8.05
C ALA A 221 7.06 -19.89 -7.63
N ALA A 222 6.65 -19.55 -6.40
CA ALA A 222 6.75 -18.21 -5.85
C ALA A 222 8.20 -17.70 -5.89
N LEU A 223 9.18 -18.52 -5.47
CA LEU A 223 10.61 -18.17 -5.51
C LEU A 223 11.08 -17.85 -6.93
N ARG A 224 10.72 -18.66 -7.92
CA ARG A 224 11.08 -18.42 -9.32
C ARG A 224 10.49 -17.12 -9.83
N LEU A 225 9.19 -16.90 -9.62
CA LEU A 225 8.46 -15.71 -10.11
C LEU A 225 8.94 -14.41 -9.45
N TYR A 226 9.11 -14.37 -8.13
CA TYR A 226 9.68 -13.20 -7.46
C TYR A 226 11.13 -12.94 -7.91
N THR A 227 11.93 -14.00 -8.10
CA THR A 227 13.31 -13.84 -8.64
C THR A 227 13.28 -13.26 -10.05
N GLN A 228 12.35 -13.70 -10.90
CA GLN A 228 12.15 -13.13 -12.23
C GLN A 228 11.72 -11.66 -12.14
N ALA A 229 10.81 -11.33 -11.22
CA ALA A 229 10.41 -9.96 -10.98
C ALA A 229 11.60 -9.08 -10.58
N THR A 230 12.57 -9.53 -9.79
CA THR A 230 13.76 -8.72 -9.43
C THR A 230 14.70 -8.41 -10.61
N LYS A 231 14.60 -9.12 -11.72
CA LYS A 231 15.44 -8.93 -12.93
C LYS A 231 14.86 -7.88 -13.88
N GLN A 232 13.61 -7.46 -13.68
CA GLN A 232 12.98 -6.45 -14.54
C GLN A 232 13.63 -5.08 -14.31
N GLN A 233 14.13 -4.46 -15.37
CA GLN A 233 14.70 -3.10 -15.29
C GLN A 233 13.59 -2.07 -15.08
N SER A 234 13.83 -1.06 -14.27
CA SER A 234 12.93 0.04 -13.93
C SER A 234 11.74 -0.33 -13.04
N PHE A 235 12.09 -0.74 -11.86
CA PHE A 235 11.16 -0.96 -10.79
C PHE A 235 10.79 0.33 -10.05
N GLU A 236 9.52 0.46 -9.74
CA GLU A 236 9.07 1.25 -8.61
C GLU A 236 9.72 0.70 -7.34
N LYS A 237 10.46 1.54 -6.60
CA LYS A 237 11.25 1.09 -5.43
C LYS A 237 10.41 0.37 -4.38
N LYS A 238 9.15 0.80 -4.21
CA LYS A 238 8.20 0.13 -3.31
C LYS A 238 7.82 -1.26 -3.78
N LYS A 239 7.53 -1.44 -5.06
CA LYS A 239 7.28 -2.79 -5.62
C LYS A 239 8.50 -3.68 -5.42
N MET A 240 9.71 -3.16 -5.60
CA MET A 240 10.94 -3.89 -5.33
C MET A 240 11.06 -4.29 -3.86
N MET A 241 10.74 -3.39 -2.93
CA MET A 241 10.74 -3.71 -1.50
C MET A 241 9.72 -4.80 -1.17
N ASN A 242 8.51 -4.75 -1.76
CA ASN A 242 7.51 -5.80 -1.63
C ASN A 242 8.04 -7.14 -2.16
N VAL A 243 8.67 -7.16 -3.34
CA VAL A 243 9.27 -8.37 -3.91
C VAL A 243 10.37 -8.94 -3.01
N TYR A 244 11.27 -8.11 -2.49
CA TYR A 244 12.30 -8.61 -1.57
C TYR A 244 11.71 -9.09 -0.25
N SER A 245 10.67 -8.45 0.26
CA SER A 245 9.94 -8.90 1.44
C SER A 245 9.31 -10.29 1.21
N SER A 246 8.63 -10.47 0.08
CA SER A 246 8.01 -11.74 -0.30
C SER A 246 9.05 -12.84 -0.57
N LEU A 247 10.18 -12.50 -1.23
CA LEU A 247 11.33 -13.40 -1.41
C LEU A 247 11.93 -13.85 -0.08
N TYR A 248 12.04 -12.94 0.88
CA TYR A 248 12.50 -13.27 2.22
C TYR A 248 11.57 -14.31 2.86
N ARG A 249 10.27 -14.08 2.88
CA ARG A 249 9.27 -15.00 3.43
C ARG A 249 9.25 -16.35 2.71
N THR A 250 9.32 -16.32 1.38
CA THR A 250 9.38 -17.54 0.56
C THR A 250 10.60 -18.40 0.92
N ASN A 251 11.78 -17.79 1.08
CA ASN A 251 12.99 -18.50 1.49
C ASN A 251 12.89 -19.04 2.93
N ILE A 252 12.22 -18.32 3.85
CA ILE A 252 11.95 -18.83 5.20
C ILE A 252 11.09 -20.10 5.13
N HIS A 253 10.00 -20.09 4.36
CA HIS A 253 9.14 -21.28 4.20
C HIS A 253 9.85 -22.46 3.56
N LEU A 254 10.81 -22.22 2.67
CA LEU A 254 11.64 -23.25 2.03
C LEU A 254 12.82 -23.72 2.91
N GLY A 255 13.02 -23.15 4.11
CA GLY A 255 14.18 -23.45 4.95
C GLY A 255 15.51 -22.87 4.44
N ASN A 256 15.49 -22.05 3.40
CA ASN A 256 16.68 -21.45 2.76
C ASN A 256 17.20 -20.25 3.57
N LEU A 257 17.60 -20.47 4.82
CA LEU A 257 17.95 -19.38 5.77
C LEU A 257 19.06 -18.46 5.28
N LYS A 258 20.12 -19.00 4.62
CA LYS A 258 21.21 -18.17 4.05
C LYS A 258 20.71 -17.24 2.92
N ALA A 259 19.82 -17.73 2.06
CA ALA A 259 19.21 -16.94 1.01
C ALA A 259 18.25 -15.88 1.60
N ALA A 260 17.43 -16.25 2.57
CA ALA A 260 16.56 -15.33 3.31
C ALA A 260 17.37 -14.20 3.94
N GLU A 261 18.47 -14.52 4.63
CA GLU A 261 19.34 -13.51 5.24
C GLU A 261 19.93 -12.54 4.20
N LYS A 262 20.40 -13.05 3.05
CA LYS A 262 20.92 -12.21 1.96
C LYS A 262 19.87 -11.28 1.38
N VAL A 263 18.65 -11.78 1.18
CA VAL A 263 17.52 -11.00 0.67
C VAL A 263 17.09 -9.93 1.68
N PHE A 264 17.03 -10.27 2.97
CA PHE A 264 16.72 -9.29 4.02
C PHE A 264 17.77 -8.16 4.08
N GLY A 265 19.05 -8.49 3.91
CA GLY A 265 20.11 -7.48 3.81
C GLY A 265 19.92 -6.50 2.64
N LYS A 266 19.46 -6.99 1.47
CA LYS A 266 19.10 -6.13 0.33
C LYS A 266 17.92 -5.23 0.65
N LEU A 267 16.91 -5.76 1.34
CA LEU A 267 15.72 -5.02 1.75
C LEU A 267 16.09 -3.88 2.73
N VAL A 268 16.96 -4.15 3.71
CA VAL A 268 17.51 -3.14 4.63
C VAL A 268 18.23 -2.03 3.85
N ALA A 269 19.12 -2.41 2.93
CA ALA A 269 19.89 -1.45 2.13
C ALA A 269 18.96 -0.55 1.31
N LEU A 270 18.02 -1.15 0.58
CA LEU A 270 17.08 -0.42 -0.27
C LEU A 270 16.20 0.55 0.55
N SER A 271 15.69 0.11 1.72
CA SER A 271 14.86 0.95 2.58
C SER A 271 15.62 2.20 3.06
N ILE A 272 16.85 2.02 3.50
CA ILE A 272 17.68 3.12 4.01
C ILE A 272 18.16 4.03 2.88
N GLU A 273 18.58 3.49 1.76
CA GLU A 273 19.12 4.27 0.63
C GLU A 273 18.03 5.11 -0.06
N GLU A 274 16.80 4.59 -0.13
CA GLU A 274 15.72 5.30 -0.80
C GLU A 274 14.92 6.25 0.13
N TYR A 275 14.80 5.89 1.42
CA TYR A 275 13.88 6.61 2.33
C TYR A 275 14.53 7.11 3.61
N ASN A 276 15.81 6.88 3.85
CA ASN A 276 16.50 7.17 5.11
C ASN A 276 15.79 6.58 6.34
N THR A 277 14.97 5.56 6.14
CA THR A 277 14.20 4.93 7.21
C THR A 277 14.03 3.43 6.95
N LEU A 278 13.87 2.68 8.05
CA LEU A 278 13.62 1.24 8.03
C LEU A 278 12.60 0.92 9.11
N GLY A 279 11.39 0.50 8.71
CA GLY A 279 10.35 0.04 9.63
C GLY A 279 10.33 -1.49 9.70
N VAL A 280 10.57 -2.06 10.88
CA VAL A 280 10.57 -3.52 11.10
C VAL A 280 9.50 -3.89 12.11
N LYS A 281 8.70 -4.90 11.77
CA LYS A 281 7.66 -5.45 12.65
C LYS A 281 8.28 -6.38 13.71
N PHE A 282 9.02 -5.83 14.67
CA PHE A 282 9.40 -6.62 15.82
C PHE A 282 8.15 -6.88 16.67
N LEU A 283 7.63 -8.09 16.59
CA LEU A 283 6.48 -8.48 17.42
C LEU A 283 6.93 -8.67 18.85
N PHE A 284 6.42 -7.83 19.73
CA PHE A 284 6.62 -7.95 21.17
C PHE A 284 5.41 -8.62 21.81
N LEU A 285 5.63 -9.37 22.88
CA LEU A 285 4.56 -9.81 23.74
C LEU A 285 3.77 -8.60 24.25
N VAL A 286 2.48 -8.78 24.48
CA VAL A 286 1.61 -7.71 25.01
C VAL A 286 2.22 -7.16 26.30
N SER A 287 2.31 -5.84 26.41
CA SER A 287 2.87 -5.12 27.55
C SER A 287 4.32 -5.47 27.93
N LYS A 288 5.09 -6.11 27.04
CA LYS A 288 6.48 -6.54 27.30
C LYS A 288 7.44 -6.03 26.22
N THR A 289 8.74 -6.07 26.54
CA THR A 289 9.87 -5.85 25.63
C THR A 289 10.46 -7.15 25.08
N ASN A 290 9.93 -8.29 25.51
CA ASN A 290 10.31 -9.60 25.00
C ASN A 290 9.63 -9.85 23.66
N PHE A 291 10.36 -10.46 22.73
CA PHE A 291 9.83 -10.85 21.44
C PHE A 291 8.79 -11.97 21.53
N ASP A 292 7.80 -11.93 20.65
CA ASP A 292 6.90 -13.04 20.41
C ASP A 292 7.67 -14.28 19.92
N ARG A 293 7.27 -15.45 20.38
CA ARG A 293 7.96 -16.72 20.06
C ARG A 293 7.76 -17.15 18.60
N LYS A 294 6.70 -16.67 17.92
CA LYS A 294 6.36 -17.05 16.53
C LYS A 294 7.49 -16.77 15.54
N LEU A 295 8.25 -15.69 15.74
CA LEU A 295 9.34 -15.27 14.87
C LEU A 295 10.71 -15.40 15.51
N LYS A 296 10.84 -16.22 16.59
CA LYS A 296 12.08 -16.33 17.36
C LYS A 296 13.32 -16.65 16.51
N ALA A 297 13.17 -17.50 15.50
CA ALA A 297 14.26 -17.87 14.60
C ALA A 297 14.66 -16.75 13.61
N GLU A 298 13.78 -15.81 13.35
CA GLU A 298 13.99 -14.74 12.36
C GLU A 298 14.64 -13.48 12.97
N TYR A 299 14.36 -13.16 14.22
CA TYR A 299 14.91 -11.95 14.86
C TYR A 299 16.44 -11.85 14.85
N PRO A 300 17.22 -12.94 15.05
CA PRO A 300 18.67 -12.88 14.93
C PRO A 300 19.13 -12.54 13.49
N ILE A 301 18.43 -13.01 12.47
CA ILE A 301 18.69 -12.68 11.07
C ILE A 301 18.49 -11.17 10.84
N TRP A 302 17.36 -10.63 11.32
CA TRP A 302 17.04 -9.22 11.14
C TRP A 302 18.04 -8.32 11.86
N LEU A 303 18.27 -8.56 13.15
CA LEU A 303 19.22 -7.78 13.95
C LEU A 303 20.64 -7.81 13.38
N ARG A 304 21.09 -8.98 12.91
CA ARG A 304 22.42 -9.14 12.30
C ARG A 304 22.55 -8.34 11.00
N GLN A 305 21.58 -8.40 10.11
CA GLN A 305 21.63 -7.67 8.84
C GLN A 305 21.50 -6.15 9.04
N ILE A 306 20.60 -5.73 9.91
CA ILE A 306 20.43 -4.32 10.31
C ILE A 306 21.75 -3.78 10.91
N GLY A 307 22.29 -4.47 11.89
CA GLY A 307 23.52 -4.05 12.56
C GLY A 307 24.74 -4.03 11.64
N LYS A 308 24.88 -5.05 10.76
CA LYS A 308 25.94 -5.09 9.75
C LYS A 308 25.85 -3.89 8.78
N TYR A 309 24.65 -3.57 8.30
CA TYR A 309 24.44 -2.45 7.40
C TYR A 309 24.78 -1.11 8.05
N PHE A 310 24.27 -0.87 9.26
CA PHE A 310 24.53 0.35 10.02
C PHE A 310 26.02 0.53 10.36
N LYS A 311 26.69 -0.57 10.73
CA LYS A 311 28.15 -0.59 10.97
C LYS A 311 28.93 -0.23 9.69
N LYS A 312 28.58 -0.87 8.57
CA LYS A 312 29.26 -0.64 7.28
C LYS A 312 29.15 0.81 6.81
N LYS A 313 27.97 1.42 6.95
CA LYS A 313 27.68 2.80 6.54
C LYS A 313 28.01 3.84 7.63
N ASN A 314 28.41 3.40 8.83
CA ASN A 314 28.70 4.24 10.01
C ASN A 314 27.57 5.24 10.35
N LEU A 315 26.33 4.79 10.27
CA LEU A 315 25.13 5.64 10.38
C LEU A 315 24.86 6.11 11.80
N CYS A 316 24.33 7.32 11.92
CA CYS A 316 23.68 7.82 13.13
C CYS A 316 22.17 7.69 13.00
N LEU A 317 21.49 7.29 14.10
CA LEU A 317 20.11 6.81 14.02
C LEU A 317 19.24 7.34 15.16
N ASN A 318 17.99 7.61 14.87
CA ASN A 318 16.91 7.54 15.86
C ASN A 318 16.25 6.16 15.79
N ILE A 319 16.25 5.42 16.90
CA ILE A 319 15.54 4.15 17.06
C ILE A 319 14.20 4.49 17.69
N VAL A 320 13.11 4.37 16.93
CA VAL A 320 11.80 4.87 17.33
C VAL A 320 10.87 3.68 17.59
N GLY A 321 10.41 3.53 18.81
CA GLY A 321 9.42 2.53 19.17
C GLY A 321 8.00 3.07 19.14
N HIS A 322 7.07 2.21 18.75
CA HIS A 322 5.63 2.48 18.66
C HIS A 322 4.83 1.47 19.47
N SER A 323 3.62 1.83 19.85
CA SER A 323 2.64 0.96 20.53
C SER A 323 1.29 1.07 19.85
N SER A 324 0.42 0.08 20.04
CA SER A 324 -1.01 0.18 19.73
C SER A 324 -1.70 1.24 20.59
N HIS A 325 -2.90 1.66 20.18
CA HIS A 325 -3.69 2.72 20.85
C HIS A 325 -4.57 2.15 22.00
N THR A 326 -4.01 1.29 22.85
CA THR A 326 -4.73 0.73 24.00
C THR A 326 -4.05 1.12 25.29
N GLY A 327 -4.83 1.49 26.32
CA GLY A 327 -4.34 1.85 27.64
C GLY A 327 -3.89 3.30 27.80
N LYS A 328 -3.27 3.63 28.96
CA LYS A 328 -2.89 4.99 29.31
C LYS A 328 -1.71 5.51 28.49
N LEU A 329 -1.75 6.77 28.07
CA LEU A 329 -0.71 7.42 27.26
C LEU A 329 0.68 7.33 27.90
N GLN A 330 0.82 7.68 29.16
CA GLN A 330 2.11 7.65 29.87
C GLN A 330 2.73 6.24 29.88
N TYR A 331 1.90 5.20 30.07
CA TYR A 331 2.33 3.81 30.01
C TYR A 331 2.83 3.46 28.59
N ASN A 332 2.11 3.82 27.55
CA ASN A 332 2.48 3.54 26.16
C ASN A 332 3.73 4.33 25.72
N CYS A 333 3.91 5.56 26.22
CA CYS A 333 5.15 6.30 26.02
C CYS A 333 6.36 5.58 26.64
N ARG A 334 6.21 5.04 27.85
CA ARG A 334 7.25 4.22 28.49
C ARG A 334 7.50 2.94 27.69
N LEU A 335 6.45 2.18 27.37
CA LEU A 335 6.55 0.89 26.68
C LEU A 335 7.21 1.02 25.29
N SER A 336 6.83 2.04 24.53
CA SER A 336 7.43 2.29 23.22
C SER A 336 8.92 2.68 23.32
N LEU A 337 9.29 3.47 24.33
CA LEU A 337 10.69 3.78 24.62
C LEU A 337 11.47 2.52 25.03
N ASP A 338 10.94 1.72 25.95
CA ASP A 338 11.57 0.48 26.42
C ASP A 338 11.80 -0.51 25.27
N ARG A 339 10.89 -0.59 24.29
CA ARG A 339 11.06 -1.39 23.07
C ARG A 339 12.20 -0.87 22.20
N ALA A 340 12.29 0.45 22.01
CA ALA A 340 13.40 1.05 21.25
C ALA A 340 14.75 0.78 21.92
N GLU A 341 14.85 0.93 23.27
CA GLU A 341 16.05 0.64 24.04
C GLU A 341 16.42 -0.86 23.98
N ALA A 342 15.44 -1.76 24.05
CA ALA A 342 15.67 -3.20 23.91
C ALA A 342 16.25 -3.57 22.54
N ILE A 343 15.77 -2.94 21.48
CA ILE A 343 16.33 -3.14 20.13
C ILE A 343 17.74 -2.56 20.03
N GLN A 344 18.01 -1.37 20.59
CA GLN A 344 19.35 -0.77 20.62
C GLN A 344 20.34 -1.73 21.31
N GLN A 345 19.97 -2.30 22.45
CA GLN A 345 20.80 -3.27 23.19
C GLN A 345 21.06 -4.55 22.35
N LYS A 346 20.01 -5.08 21.69
CA LYS A 346 20.12 -6.29 20.84
C LYS A 346 20.94 -6.08 19.58
N LEU A 347 21.08 -4.84 19.11
CA LEU A 347 21.96 -4.50 17.99
C LEU A 347 23.43 -4.41 18.39
N GLN A 348 23.77 -4.23 19.66
CA GLN A 348 25.13 -3.99 20.13
C GLN A 348 26.16 -5.07 19.68
N PRO A 349 25.84 -6.38 19.66
CA PRO A 349 26.75 -7.41 19.15
C PRO A 349 27.10 -7.25 17.67
N TYR A 350 26.23 -6.64 16.87
CA TYR A 350 26.39 -6.47 15.43
C TYR A 350 26.89 -5.07 15.05
N TYR A 351 26.66 -4.09 15.92
CA TYR A 351 27.08 -2.70 15.77
C TYR A 351 27.50 -2.14 17.14
N TYR A 352 28.76 -2.39 17.55
CA TYR A 352 29.27 -2.04 18.88
C TYR A 352 29.13 -0.55 19.23
N ARG A 353 29.16 0.36 18.23
CA ARG A 353 28.99 1.80 18.43
C ARG A 353 27.51 2.25 18.44
N VAL A 354 26.54 1.34 18.40
CA VAL A 354 25.13 1.71 18.31
C VAL A 354 24.70 2.65 19.44
N LYS A 355 25.20 2.47 20.67
CA LYS A 355 24.86 3.35 21.81
C LYS A 355 25.30 4.79 21.61
N THR A 356 26.48 5.02 21.06
CA THR A 356 27.02 6.37 20.79
C THR A 356 26.55 6.96 19.45
N LYS A 357 26.01 6.12 18.58
CA LYS A 357 25.52 6.49 17.25
C LYS A 357 24.00 6.47 17.14
N SER A 358 23.28 6.23 18.23
CA SER A 358 21.82 6.25 18.16
C SER A 358 21.16 6.78 19.42
N LYS A 359 19.93 7.28 19.23
CA LYS A 359 19.03 7.73 20.28
C LYS A 359 17.75 6.90 20.24
N SER A 360 17.35 6.38 21.41
CA SER A 360 16.06 5.68 21.56
C SER A 360 14.94 6.65 21.88
N ILE A 361 13.83 6.54 21.14
CA ILE A 361 12.67 7.44 21.24
C ILE A 361 11.39 6.60 21.32
N GLY A 362 10.50 6.92 22.27
CA GLY A 362 9.15 6.39 22.34
C GLY A 362 8.16 7.37 21.66
N LYS A 363 7.23 6.85 20.89
CA LYS A 363 6.18 7.66 20.20
C LYS A 363 4.77 7.18 20.53
N ALA A 364 4.61 6.21 21.42
CA ALA A 364 3.33 5.60 21.75
C ALA A 364 2.55 5.30 20.44
N TRP A 365 1.32 5.77 20.32
CA TRP A 365 0.45 5.59 19.14
C TRP A 365 0.37 6.80 18.21
N LYS A 366 1.16 7.86 18.42
CA LYS A 366 1.07 9.10 17.60
C LYS A 366 1.22 8.87 16.10
N GLN A 367 1.90 7.82 15.71
CA GLN A 367 2.18 7.48 14.31
C GLN A 367 1.69 6.07 13.97
N ASN A 368 0.51 5.69 14.46
CA ASN A 368 -0.10 4.41 14.13
C ASN A 368 -0.44 4.34 12.65
N ILE A 369 -0.27 3.15 12.10
CA ILE A 369 -0.59 2.85 10.70
C ILE A 369 -2.04 2.44 10.58
N VAL A 370 -2.51 1.55 11.45
CA VAL A 370 -3.88 1.07 11.49
C VAL A 370 -4.67 1.78 12.58
N GLY A 371 -4.19 1.79 13.80
CA GLY A 371 -4.76 2.53 14.92
C GLY A 371 -6.18 2.09 15.29
N SER A 372 -6.53 0.79 15.11
CA SER A 372 -7.89 0.31 15.40
C SER A 372 -8.27 0.44 16.88
N GLY A 373 -7.27 0.49 17.76
CA GLY A 373 -7.46 0.61 19.20
C GLY A 373 -7.99 -0.66 19.88
N SER A 374 -8.02 -1.78 19.17
CA SER A 374 -8.53 -3.07 19.67
C SER A 374 -7.44 -4.04 20.11
N ASP A 375 -6.15 -3.68 19.89
CA ASP A 375 -4.94 -4.47 20.20
C ASP A 375 -4.97 -5.90 19.61
N ASN A 376 -5.66 -6.07 18.52
CA ASN A 376 -5.78 -7.32 17.77
C ASN A 376 -4.58 -7.55 16.83
N ALA A 377 -4.67 -8.57 15.98
CA ALA A 377 -3.64 -8.88 15.00
C ALA A 377 -3.38 -7.74 13.98
N GLN A 378 -4.39 -6.90 13.73
CA GLN A 378 -4.28 -5.75 12.82
C GLN A 378 -3.37 -4.67 13.41
N ASP A 379 -3.47 -4.40 14.70
CA ASP A 379 -2.60 -3.46 15.40
C ASP A 379 -1.17 -3.97 15.59
N ALA A 380 -0.87 -5.20 15.14
CA ALA A 380 0.50 -5.73 15.19
C ALA A 380 1.48 -4.87 14.37
N ILE A 381 1.02 -4.24 13.29
CA ILE A 381 1.83 -3.31 12.50
C ILE A 381 2.18 -2.03 13.27
N ASP A 382 1.36 -1.65 14.24
CA ASP A 382 1.59 -0.49 15.09
C ASP A 382 2.61 -0.77 16.20
N ARG A 383 2.80 -2.03 16.57
CA ARG A 383 3.82 -2.49 17.52
C ARG A 383 5.16 -2.74 16.81
N ARG A 384 5.75 -1.70 16.28
CA ARG A 384 6.97 -1.75 15.46
C ARG A 384 8.10 -0.93 16.04
N VAL A 385 9.28 -1.14 15.49
CA VAL A 385 10.43 -0.25 15.69
C VAL A 385 10.90 0.25 14.34
N GLU A 386 11.09 1.56 14.24
CA GLU A 386 11.65 2.24 13.08
C GLU A 386 13.06 2.72 13.36
N PHE A 387 13.90 2.68 12.34
CA PHE A 387 15.23 3.29 12.34
C PHE A 387 15.23 4.46 11.37
N LYS A 388 15.48 5.66 11.87
CA LYS A 388 15.57 6.88 11.04
C LYS A 388 17.01 7.34 11.02
N VAL A 389 17.58 7.46 9.83
CA VAL A 389 18.93 8.00 9.65
C VAL A 389 18.90 9.49 9.98
N VAL A 390 19.89 9.94 10.74
CA VAL A 390 20.04 11.33 11.16
C VAL A 390 21.49 11.77 11.05
N SER A 391 21.73 13.09 11.02
CA SER A 391 23.07 13.65 11.05
C SER A 391 23.82 13.27 12.31
N CYS A 392 25.13 13.02 12.19
CA CYS A 392 26.03 12.83 13.30
C CYS A 392 26.61 14.18 13.78
N PRO A 393 26.97 14.31 15.06
CA PRO A 393 26.80 13.36 16.16
C PRO A 393 25.36 13.31 16.68
N VAL A 394 24.97 12.18 17.31
CA VAL A 394 23.70 12.05 18.03
C VAL A 394 23.95 12.26 19.51
N SER A 395 23.29 13.24 20.12
CA SER A 395 23.26 13.43 21.55
C SER A 395 22.02 12.79 22.17
N ASP A 396 22.21 11.92 23.16
CA ASP A 396 21.13 11.31 23.93
C ASP A 396 21.31 11.55 25.43
N ASN A 397 21.34 12.83 25.81
CA ASN A 397 21.62 13.29 27.17
C ASN A 397 20.38 13.35 28.08
N LEU A 398 19.18 13.01 27.53
CA LEU A 398 17.94 13.08 28.28
C LEU A 398 17.79 11.86 29.21
N ARG A 399 17.41 12.10 30.46
CA ARG A 399 16.99 11.05 31.40
C ARG A 399 15.71 10.38 30.87
N LYS A 400 15.50 9.12 31.22
CA LYS A 400 14.32 8.34 30.79
C LYS A 400 13.00 9.02 31.12
N SER A 401 12.87 9.65 32.28
CA SER A 401 11.70 10.42 32.69
C SER A 401 11.42 11.62 31.75
N GLN A 402 12.48 12.33 31.32
CA GLN A 402 12.36 13.44 30.38
C GLN A 402 11.95 12.97 28.99
N LYS A 403 12.48 11.83 28.51
CA LYS A 403 12.05 11.21 27.24
C LYS A 403 10.57 10.83 27.28
N ILE A 404 10.08 10.24 28.37
CA ILE A 404 8.67 9.88 28.56
C ILE A 404 7.81 11.15 28.59
N LYS A 405 8.19 12.20 29.34
CA LYS A 405 7.47 13.48 29.39
C LYS A 405 7.39 14.12 27.99
N SER A 406 8.49 14.09 27.23
CA SER A 406 8.52 14.57 25.83
C SER A 406 7.58 13.80 24.93
N CYS A 407 7.48 12.47 25.07
CA CYS A 407 6.53 11.66 24.36
C CYS A 407 5.08 12.05 24.69
N VAL A 408 4.72 12.13 25.96
CA VAL A 408 3.37 12.52 26.43
C VAL A 408 2.98 13.86 25.81
N ASN A 409 3.82 14.89 25.98
CA ASN A 409 3.56 16.23 25.43
C ASN A 409 3.42 16.23 23.90
N SER A 410 4.11 15.32 23.19
CA SER A 410 4.05 15.25 21.73
C SER A 410 2.79 14.54 21.22
N VAL A 411 2.16 13.68 22.00
CA VAL A 411 0.96 12.92 21.62
C VAL A 411 -0.32 13.67 22.01
N SER A 412 -0.25 14.45 23.10
CA SER A 412 -1.39 15.25 23.58
C SER A 412 -1.65 16.52 22.76
N ARG A 413 -0.74 16.89 21.87
CA ARG A 413 -0.89 17.98 20.88
C ARG A 413 -1.34 17.42 19.54
#